data_9e86fbb2346fe60c8382ebfa9645800e
#
_entry.id   9e86fbb2346fe60c8382ebfa9645800e
#
_cell.length_a   1.000
_cell.length_b   1.000
_cell.length_c   1.000
_cell.angle_alpha   90.00
_cell.angle_beta   90.00
_cell.angle_gamma   90.00
#
_symmetry.space_group_name_H-M   'P 1'
#
loop_
_entity.id
_entity.type
_entity.pdbx_description
1 polymer ?
#
loop_
_entity_poly.entity_id
_entity_poly.type
_entity_poly.pdbx_seq_one_letter_code
_entity_poly.pdbx_strand_id
1 'polypeptide(L)'
;MNYMQKDNDNTQLDLLRHGEPLGGRRYRGQQDDALSELGWEQMWQSVGEYDAWQQIVSSPLQRCQAFAQALGERIGASVRSEPRFAEVGFGQWEGKTRAELEQQDPGQVSRFYQDPVNNRPPGAEPLENFVERVSSGFTALLTDYPGQTLLVVAHAGVIRAILSQVLDMPPAAMYRINVANAGITRLSSDRERGYKLVSHGSSGLVR
;
A
#
# COMPACT_ATOMS: atom_id res chain seq x y z
N MET A 1 -29.15 -35.72 2.34
CA MET A 1 -28.33 -34.89 3.24
C MET A 1 -27.46 -33.96 2.37
N ASN A 2 -27.91 -32.73 2.15
CA ASN A 2 -27.13 -31.73 1.43
C ASN A 2 -26.02 -31.26 2.36
N TYR A 3 -24.79 -31.65 2.05
CA TYR A 3 -23.62 -30.97 2.61
C TYR A 3 -23.62 -29.55 2.06
N MET A 4 -23.97 -28.60 2.93
CA MET A 4 -23.85 -27.19 2.67
C MET A 4 -22.44 -26.91 2.14
N GLN A 5 -22.39 -26.39 0.91
CA GLN A 5 -21.26 -25.66 0.37
C GLN A 5 -20.91 -24.60 1.41
N LYS A 6 -19.79 -24.75 2.11
CA LYS A 6 -19.23 -23.68 2.94
C LYS A 6 -18.91 -22.55 1.98
N ASP A 7 -19.82 -21.58 1.90
CA ASP A 7 -19.53 -20.31 1.25
C ASP A 7 -18.25 -19.76 1.89
N ASN A 8 -17.20 -19.72 1.11
CA ASN A 8 -15.91 -19.20 1.51
C ASN A 8 -15.99 -17.66 1.41
N ASP A 9 -16.82 -17.07 2.28
CA ASP A 9 -17.11 -15.62 2.28
C ASP A 9 -15.98 -14.76 2.85
N ASN A 10 -14.84 -15.35 3.17
CA ASN A 10 -13.70 -14.64 3.71
C ASN A 10 -12.83 -14.10 2.56
N THR A 11 -12.91 -12.81 2.29
CA THR A 11 -11.96 -12.12 1.41
C THR A 11 -10.61 -12.05 2.11
N GLN A 12 -9.56 -12.53 1.45
CA GLN A 12 -8.17 -12.32 1.85
C GLN A 12 -7.57 -11.20 1.02
N LEU A 13 -6.93 -10.25 1.66
CA LEU A 13 -6.30 -9.14 0.99
C LEU A 13 -4.84 -9.01 1.41
N ASP A 14 -3.94 -9.12 0.45
CA ASP A 14 -2.52 -8.86 0.62
C ASP A 14 -2.21 -7.46 0.08
N LEU A 15 -1.54 -6.65 0.89
CA LEU A 15 -1.06 -5.32 0.53
C LEU A 15 0.46 -5.40 0.39
N LEU A 16 0.97 -5.28 -0.83
CA LEU A 16 2.39 -5.28 -1.14
C LEU A 16 2.87 -3.85 -1.38
N ARG A 17 3.81 -3.38 -0.56
CA ARG A 17 4.50 -2.13 -0.86
C ARG A 17 5.47 -2.36 -2.03
N HIS A 18 5.57 -1.39 -2.96
CA HIS A 18 6.59 -1.41 -3.99
C HIS A 18 8.01 -1.58 -3.41
N GLY A 19 8.91 -2.20 -4.18
CA GLY A 19 10.34 -2.30 -3.89
C GLY A 19 11.05 -0.94 -3.94
N GLU A 20 12.39 -0.95 -3.87
CA GLU A 20 13.16 0.28 -3.96
C GLU A 20 12.98 0.96 -5.32
N PRO A 21 12.60 2.26 -5.38
CA PRO A 21 12.57 3.00 -6.63
C PRO A 21 13.95 3.54 -7.00
N LEU A 22 14.14 3.89 -8.28
CA LEU A 22 15.33 4.59 -8.76
C LEU A 22 15.61 5.86 -7.93
N GLY A 23 16.90 6.16 -7.72
CA GLY A 23 17.33 7.34 -6.97
C GLY A 23 17.31 7.19 -5.45
N GLY A 24 17.10 5.98 -4.90
CA GLY A 24 17.22 5.67 -3.48
C GLY A 24 16.15 6.31 -2.59
N ARG A 25 16.43 6.54 -1.30
CA ARG A 25 15.44 6.97 -0.31
C ARG A 25 15.16 8.48 -0.39
N ARG A 26 13.94 8.84 -0.85
CA ARG A 26 13.43 10.23 -0.98
C ARG A 26 11.95 10.28 -0.56
N TYR A 27 11.45 11.49 -0.29
CA TYR A 27 10.01 11.77 -0.25
C TYR A 27 9.52 11.87 -1.68
N ARG A 28 8.85 10.84 -2.18
CA ARG A 28 8.42 10.79 -3.59
C ARG A 28 7.02 11.31 -3.83
N GLY A 29 6.13 10.98 -2.91
CA GLY A 29 4.73 11.29 -3.15
C GLY A 29 4.26 10.73 -4.49
N GLN A 30 3.78 11.63 -5.34
CA GLN A 30 3.24 11.30 -6.65
C GLN A 30 4.28 11.41 -7.79
N GLN A 31 5.54 11.74 -7.48
CA GLN A 31 6.62 11.62 -8.46
C GLN A 31 6.70 10.17 -8.96
N ASP A 32 6.70 9.99 -10.28
CA ASP A 32 6.52 8.68 -10.90
C ASP A 32 7.85 8.02 -11.33
N ASP A 33 8.70 7.74 -10.34
CA ASP A 33 9.95 7.00 -10.53
C ASP A 33 9.69 5.51 -10.71
N ALA A 34 10.43 4.86 -11.61
CA ALA A 34 10.42 3.42 -11.81
C ALA A 34 11.08 2.67 -10.63
N LEU A 35 10.90 1.35 -10.59
CA LEU A 35 11.67 0.47 -9.70
C LEU A 35 13.15 0.44 -10.11
N SER A 36 14.04 0.34 -9.13
CA SER A 36 15.44 -0.06 -9.34
C SER A 36 15.53 -1.57 -9.59
N GLU A 37 16.68 -2.06 -10.07
CA GLU A 37 16.94 -3.51 -10.18
C GLU A 37 16.75 -4.19 -8.83
N LEU A 38 17.30 -3.62 -7.76
CA LEU A 38 17.10 -4.10 -6.39
C LEU A 38 15.61 -4.11 -6.00
N GLY A 39 14.84 -3.07 -6.41
CA GLY A 39 13.41 -3.02 -6.15
C GLY A 39 12.63 -4.16 -6.80
N TRP A 40 12.98 -4.51 -8.03
CA TRP A 40 12.42 -5.68 -8.70
C TRP A 40 12.75 -6.99 -7.97
N GLU A 41 14.02 -7.20 -7.60
CA GLU A 41 14.47 -8.37 -6.86
C GLU A 41 13.73 -8.51 -5.52
N GLN A 42 13.61 -7.41 -4.77
CA GLN A 42 12.89 -7.38 -3.49
C GLN A 42 11.43 -7.84 -3.66
N MET A 43 10.75 -7.35 -4.68
CA MET A 43 9.35 -7.68 -4.90
C MET A 43 9.18 -9.13 -5.36
N TRP A 44 10.01 -9.63 -6.27
CA TRP A 44 10.00 -11.03 -6.68
C TRP A 44 10.29 -11.97 -5.52
N GLN A 45 11.24 -11.63 -4.66
CA GLN A 45 11.55 -12.41 -3.45
C GLN A 45 10.36 -12.46 -2.48
N SER A 46 9.66 -11.34 -2.31
CA SER A 46 8.52 -11.26 -1.38
C SER A 46 7.31 -12.06 -1.85
N VAL A 47 6.99 -12.06 -3.14
CA VAL A 47 5.87 -12.85 -3.66
C VAL A 47 6.24 -14.32 -3.86
N GLY A 48 7.54 -14.64 -4.05
CA GLY A 48 8.02 -16.01 -4.25
C GLY A 48 7.23 -16.74 -5.31
N GLU A 49 6.85 -17.99 -5.01
CA GLU A 49 6.03 -18.84 -5.87
C GLU A 49 4.52 -18.78 -5.55
N TYR A 50 4.10 -17.80 -4.74
CA TYR A 50 2.68 -17.67 -4.40
C TYR A 50 1.88 -17.22 -5.63
N ASP A 51 0.82 -17.94 -5.96
CA ASP A 51 0.00 -17.78 -7.16
C ASP A 51 -1.52 -17.80 -6.90
N ALA A 52 -1.92 -17.76 -5.61
CA ALA A 52 -3.33 -17.91 -5.24
C ALA A 52 -4.15 -16.59 -5.36
N TRP A 53 -3.55 -15.50 -5.81
CA TRP A 53 -4.30 -14.26 -6.05
C TRP A 53 -5.16 -14.38 -7.32
N GLN A 54 -6.45 -14.16 -7.14
CA GLN A 54 -7.43 -14.21 -8.23
C GLN A 54 -7.51 -12.86 -8.97
N GLN A 55 -7.16 -11.78 -8.29
CA GLN A 55 -7.18 -10.41 -8.82
C GLN A 55 -6.01 -9.61 -8.25
N ILE A 56 -5.37 -8.82 -9.10
CA ILE A 56 -4.34 -7.85 -8.70
C ILE A 56 -4.90 -6.44 -8.94
N VAL A 57 -4.82 -5.58 -7.93
CA VAL A 57 -5.14 -4.16 -8.03
C VAL A 57 -3.88 -3.34 -7.76
N SER A 58 -3.59 -2.37 -8.60
CA SER A 58 -2.36 -1.60 -8.51
C SER A 58 -2.61 -0.11 -8.40
N SER A 59 -1.77 0.58 -7.64
CA SER A 59 -1.57 2.01 -7.82
C SER A 59 -1.24 2.32 -9.28
N PRO A 60 -1.66 3.47 -9.82
CA PRO A 60 -1.34 3.88 -11.19
C PRO A 60 0.15 4.21 -11.39
N LEU A 61 0.91 4.47 -10.30
CA LEU A 61 2.30 4.86 -10.40
C LEU A 61 3.18 3.70 -10.87
N GLN A 62 4.10 3.99 -11.81
CA GLN A 62 4.83 2.96 -12.56
C GLN A 62 5.59 1.95 -11.69
N ARG A 63 6.13 2.36 -10.52
CA ARG A 63 6.82 1.47 -9.57
C ARG A 63 5.91 0.38 -8.97
N CYS A 64 4.60 0.57 -9.03
CA CYS A 64 3.62 -0.44 -8.65
C CYS A 64 3.05 -1.14 -9.88
N GLN A 65 2.63 -0.35 -10.87
CA GLN A 65 1.92 -0.83 -12.05
C GLN A 65 2.77 -1.80 -12.88
N ALA A 66 4.05 -1.51 -13.09
CA ALA A 66 4.94 -2.37 -13.87
C ALA A 66 5.11 -3.75 -13.22
N PHE A 67 5.33 -3.80 -11.91
CA PHE A 67 5.43 -5.08 -11.20
C PHE A 67 4.10 -5.85 -11.18
N ALA A 68 2.99 -5.15 -10.93
CA ALA A 68 1.66 -5.77 -10.93
C ALA A 68 1.35 -6.45 -12.27
N GLN A 69 1.68 -5.81 -13.39
CA GLN A 69 1.52 -6.38 -14.73
C GLN A 69 2.38 -7.63 -14.93
N ALA A 70 3.68 -7.55 -14.61
CA ALA A 70 4.59 -8.67 -14.74
C ALA A 70 4.18 -9.88 -13.87
N LEU A 71 3.70 -9.60 -12.65
CA LEU A 71 3.17 -10.65 -11.78
C LEU A 71 1.86 -11.24 -12.32
N GLY A 72 0.94 -10.39 -12.79
CA GLY A 72 -0.32 -10.84 -13.40
C GLY A 72 -0.10 -11.75 -14.60
N GLU A 73 0.85 -11.41 -15.48
CA GLU A 73 1.27 -12.25 -16.60
C GLU A 73 1.83 -13.60 -16.13
N ARG A 74 2.67 -13.59 -15.07
CA ARG A 74 3.28 -14.83 -14.53
C ARG A 74 2.24 -15.80 -13.99
N ILE A 75 1.22 -15.30 -13.26
CA ILE A 75 0.25 -16.16 -12.56
C ILE A 75 -1.11 -16.27 -13.27
N GLY A 76 -1.29 -15.58 -14.40
CA GLY A 76 -2.56 -15.57 -15.15
C GLY A 76 -3.69 -14.79 -14.46
N ALA A 77 -3.37 -13.86 -13.53
CA ALA A 77 -4.35 -13.03 -12.84
C ALA A 77 -4.57 -11.71 -13.58
N SER A 78 -5.82 -11.22 -13.59
CA SER A 78 -6.12 -9.91 -14.16
C SER A 78 -5.57 -8.77 -13.28
N VAL A 79 -5.16 -7.68 -13.93
CA VAL A 79 -4.59 -6.50 -13.26
C VAL A 79 -5.48 -5.30 -13.54
N ARG A 80 -5.94 -4.63 -12.46
CA ARG A 80 -6.71 -3.38 -12.53
C ARG A 80 -5.91 -2.25 -11.89
N SER A 81 -5.84 -1.11 -12.57
CA SER A 81 -5.33 0.13 -11.97
C SER A 81 -6.41 0.82 -11.13
N GLU A 82 -6.04 1.28 -9.94
CA GLU A 82 -6.92 2.02 -9.03
C GLU A 82 -6.30 3.38 -8.68
N PRO A 83 -6.76 4.47 -9.29
CA PRO A 83 -6.19 5.80 -9.09
C PRO A 83 -6.22 6.29 -7.63
N ARG A 84 -7.21 5.85 -6.84
CA ARG A 84 -7.31 6.18 -5.42
C ARG A 84 -6.18 5.61 -4.58
N PHE A 85 -5.41 4.63 -5.10
CA PHE A 85 -4.22 4.05 -4.45
C PHE A 85 -2.91 4.71 -4.87
N ALA A 86 -2.94 5.87 -5.55
CA ALA A 86 -1.75 6.69 -5.70
C ALA A 86 -1.20 7.11 -4.32
N GLU A 87 0.13 7.27 -4.20
CA GLU A 87 0.76 7.66 -2.92
C GLU A 87 0.30 9.06 -2.48
N VAL A 88 0.39 9.35 -1.20
CA VAL A 88 0.11 10.67 -0.65
C VAL A 88 1.03 11.73 -1.26
N GLY A 89 0.46 12.83 -1.74
CA GLY A 89 1.23 13.94 -2.28
C GLY A 89 2.03 14.65 -1.19
N PHE A 90 3.35 14.83 -1.42
CA PHE A 90 4.25 15.53 -0.50
C PHE A 90 4.59 16.96 -0.95
N GLY A 91 4.02 17.44 -2.07
CA GLY A 91 4.23 18.81 -2.56
C GLY A 91 5.69 19.17 -2.70
N GLN A 92 6.15 20.26 -2.06
CA GLN A 92 7.53 20.74 -2.20
C GLN A 92 8.61 19.79 -1.66
N TRP A 93 8.23 18.73 -0.95
CA TRP A 93 9.20 17.71 -0.51
C TRP A 93 9.46 16.63 -1.56
N GLU A 94 8.66 16.56 -2.62
CA GLU A 94 8.81 15.51 -3.63
C GLU A 94 10.18 15.58 -4.30
N GLY A 95 10.81 14.42 -4.46
CA GLY A 95 12.15 14.26 -4.99
C GLY A 95 13.30 14.57 -4.01
N LYS A 96 13.01 15.10 -2.81
CA LYS A 96 14.04 15.47 -1.84
C LYS A 96 14.33 14.38 -0.83
N THR A 97 15.59 14.31 -0.41
CA THR A 97 16.03 13.50 0.71
C THR A 97 15.75 14.21 2.04
N ARG A 98 15.77 13.46 3.14
CA ARG A 98 15.66 14.06 4.47
C ARG A 98 16.78 15.08 4.74
N ALA A 99 18.01 14.80 4.30
CA ALA A 99 19.14 15.69 4.50
C ALA A 99 18.96 17.05 3.79
N GLU A 100 18.51 17.03 2.53
CA GLU A 100 18.21 18.24 1.77
C GLU A 100 17.09 19.07 2.41
N LEU A 101 16.06 18.40 2.95
CA LEU A 101 14.99 19.09 3.67
C LEU A 101 15.48 19.74 4.97
N GLU A 102 16.28 19.02 5.76
CA GLU A 102 16.83 19.56 7.01
C GLU A 102 17.83 20.70 6.78
N GLN A 103 18.50 20.74 5.62
CA GLN A 103 19.33 21.90 5.23
C GLN A 103 18.49 23.14 4.87
N GLN A 104 17.30 22.94 4.30
CA GLN A 104 16.40 24.04 3.92
C GLN A 104 15.68 24.65 5.12
N ASP A 105 15.17 23.83 6.00
CA ASP A 105 14.48 24.23 7.23
C ASP A 105 14.74 23.18 8.34
N PRO A 106 15.71 23.45 9.22
CA PRO A 106 16.06 22.54 10.30
C PRO A 106 14.86 22.15 11.18
N GLY A 107 14.67 20.86 11.39
CA GLY A 107 13.59 20.33 12.21
C GLY A 107 12.23 20.17 11.51
N GLN A 108 12.10 20.57 10.23
CA GLN A 108 10.81 20.46 9.53
C GLN A 108 10.31 19.01 9.44
N VAL A 109 11.21 18.05 9.21
CA VAL A 109 10.84 16.63 9.15
C VAL A 109 10.39 16.12 10.51
N SER A 110 11.03 16.58 11.59
CA SER A 110 10.62 16.22 12.95
C SER A 110 9.24 16.79 13.30
N ARG A 111 8.98 18.06 12.97
CA ARG A 111 7.65 18.68 13.15
C ARG A 111 6.56 17.92 12.39
N PHE A 112 6.83 17.53 11.15
CA PHE A 112 5.90 16.73 10.37
C PHE A 112 5.56 15.41 11.07
N TYR A 113 6.54 14.63 11.56
CA TYR A 113 6.24 13.37 12.23
C TYR A 113 5.60 13.52 13.61
N GLN A 114 5.76 14.67 14.27
CA GLN A 114 5.06 14.98 15.52
C GLN A 114 3.57 15.29 15.30
N ASP A 115 3.26 16.01 14.23
CA ASP A 115 1.89 16.33 13.83
C ASP A 115 1.76 16.34 12.30
N PRO A 116 1.53 15.16 11.70
CA PRO A 116 1.47 15.02 10.26
C PRO A 116 0.19 15.60 9.62
N VAL A 117 -0.76 16.04 10.41
CA VAL A 117 -1.96 16.72 9.95
C VAL A 117 -1.68 18.21 9.72
N ASN A 118 -1.14 18.88 10.74
CA ASN A 118 -0.97 20.33 10.72
C ASN A 118 0.38 20.79 10.13
N ASN A 119 1.41 19.93 10.16
CA ASN A 119 2.75 20.23 9.63
C ASN A 119 3.01 19.60 8.26
N ARG A 120 2.00 19.61 7.38
CA ARG A 120 2.18 19.15 5.98
C ARG A 120 3.13 20.07 5.21
N PRO A 121 3.97 19.52 4.30
CA PRO A 121 4.76 20.35 3.39
C PRO A 121 3.85 21.28 2.55
N PRO A 122 4.33 22.46 2.15
CA PRO A 122 3.57 23.33 1.25
C PRO A 122 3.20 22.61 -0.06
N GLY A 123 1.93 22.71 -0.45
CA GLY A 123 1.40 22.05 -1.65
C GLY A 123 1.19 20.54 -1.50
N ALA A 124 1.42 19.96 -0.32
CA ALA A 124 1.12 18.56 -0.07
C ALA A 124 -0.39 18.31 -0.02
N GLU A 125 -0.78 17.10 -0.38
CA GLU A 125 -2.15 16.64 -0.24
C GLU A 125 -2.56 16.66 1.25
N PRO A 126 -3.73 17.25 1.62
CA PRO A 126 -4.23 17.14 2.97
C PRO A 126 -4.38 15.68 3.40
N LEU A 127 -3.95 15.36 4.64
CA LEU A 127 -3.92 13.96 5.09
C LEU A 127 -5.33 13.35 5.12
N GLU A 128 -6.32 14.12 5.48
CA GLU A 128 -7.73 13.70 5.53
C GLU A 128 -8.25 13.33 4.13
N ASN A 129 -7.98 14.15 3.11
CA ASN A 129 -8.36 13.88 1.73
C ASN A 129 -7.70 12.60 1.21
N PHE A 130 -6.41 12.41 1.54
CA PHE A 130 -5.69 11.19 1.21
C PHE A 130 -6.34 9.95 1.84
N VAL A 131 -6.62 9.99 3.14
CA VAL A 131 -7.25 8.87 3.86
C VAL A 131 -8.65 8.61 3.30
N GLU A 132 -9.44 9.63 3.03
CA GLU A 132 -10.78 9.50 2.45
C GLU A 132 -10.76 8.80 1.08
N ARG A 133 -9.88 9.25 0.14
CA ARG A 133 -9.82 8.60 -1.18
C ARG A 133 -9.32 7.16 -1.12
N VAL A 134 -8.33 6.85 -0.25
CA VAL A 134 -7.86 5.47 -0.06
C VAL A 134 -8.94 4.61 0.57
N SER A 135 -9.65 5.10 1.58
CA SER A 135 -10.76 4.39 2.23
C SER A 135 -11.90 4.10 1.25
N SER A 136 -12.24 5.06 0.40
CA SER A 136 -13.22 4.87 -0.69
C SER A 136 -12.77 3.78 -1.67
N GLY A 137 -11.47 3.78 -2.06
CA GLY A 137 -10.88 2.76 -2.91
C GLY A 137 -10.93 1.37 -2.27
N PHE A 138 -10.57 1.29 -1.01
CA PHE A 138 -10.59 0.06 -0.24
C PHE A 138 -12.01 -0.51 -0.11
N THR A 139 -12.99 0.30 0.24
CA THR A 139 -14.39 -0.13 0.35
C THR A 139 -14.93 -0.64 -0.99
N ALA A 140 -14.65 0.07 -2.09
CA ALA A 140 -15.06 -0.37 -3.42
C ALA A 140 -14.42 -1.71 -3.80
N LEU A 141 -13.13 -1.89 -3.52
CA LEU A 141 -12.41 -3.16 -3.76
C LEU A 141 -13.10 -4.34 -3.08
N LEU A 142 -13.49 -4.16 -1.83
CA LEU A 142 -14.14 -5.21 -1.04
C LEU A 142 -15.56 -5.54 -1.53
N THR A 143 -16.24 -4.54 -2.06
CA THR A 143 -17.56 -4.70 -2.67
C THR A 143 -17.48 -5.41 -4.03
N ASP A 144 -16.45 -5.10 -4.83
CA ASP A 144 -16.27 -5.64 -6.17
C ASP A 144 -15.83 -7.11 -6.17
N TYR A 145 -15.11 -7.56 -5.11
CA TYR A 145 -14.46 -8.87 -5.07
C TYR A 145 -14.73 -9.65 -3.77
N PRO A 146 -16.00 -9.93 -3.42
CA PRO A 146 -16.33 -10.66 -2.19
C PRO A 146 -15.82 -12.11 -2.25
N GLY A 147 -15.26 -12.60 -1.15
CA GLY A 147 -14.79 -13.99 -1.00
C GLY A 147 -13.54 -14.35 -1.80
N GLN A 148 -12.84 -13.37 -2.39
CA GLN A 148 -11.67 -13.60 -3.22
C GLN A 148 -10.36 -13.38 -2.45
N THR A 149 -9.28 -13.96 -2.99
CA THR A 149 -7.91 -13.66 -2.56
C THR A 149 -7.32 -12.61 -3.51
N LEU A 150 -7.02 -11.43 -2.96
CA LEU A 150 -6.63 -10.25 -3.71
C LEU A 150 -5.22 -9.81 -3.35
N LEU A 151 -4.52 -9.23 -4.33
CA LEU A 151 -3.29 -8.48 -4.10
C LEU A 151 -3.49 -7.01 -4.44
N VAL A 152 -3.10 -6.12 -3.55
CA VAL A 152 -2.96 -4.68 -3.82
C VAL A 152 -1.49 -4.33 -3.84
N VAL A 153 -0.99 -3.86 -4.99
CA VAL A 153 0.38 -3.34 -5.12
C VAL A 153 0.34 -1.82 -4.98
N ALA A 154 0.90 -1.31 -3.89
CA ALA A 154 0.74 0.08 -3.54
C ALA A 154 1.97 0.67 -2.79
N HIS A 155 1.74 1.66 -1.95
CA HIS A 155 2.75 2.49 -1.30
C HIS A 155 2.62 2.43 0.22
N ALA A 156 3.64 2.92 0.92
CA ALA A 156 3.64 2.95 2.38
C ALA A 156 2.48 3.77 2.96
N GLY A 157 2.17 4.93 2.36
CA GLY A 157 1.05 5.77 2.80
C GLY A 157 -0.29 5.06 2.62
N VAL A 158 -0.52 4.45 1.46
CA VAL A 158 -1.76 3.71 1.15
C VAL A 158 -1.97 2.55 2.13
N ILE A 159 -0.93 1.74 2.37
CA ILE A 159 -1.02 0.62 3.33
C ILE A 159 -1.31 1.13 4.75
N ARG A 160 -0.68 2.23 5.15
CA ARG A 160 -0.94 2.87 6.45
C ARG A 160 -2.37 3.37 6.57
N ALA A 161 -2.91 4.00 5.53
CA ALA A 161 -4.29 4.50 5.52
C ALA A 161 -5.29 3.35 5.63
N ILE A 162 -5.09 2.25 4.89
CA ILE A 162 -5.91 1.04 4.99
C ILE A 162 -5.82 0.44 6.41
N LEU A 163 -4.61 0.31 6.95
CA LEU A 163 -4.42 -0.19 8.32
C LEU A 163 -5.06 0.73 9.37
N SER A 164 -5.01 2.05 9.18
CA SER A 164 -5.68 2.98 10.09
C SER A 164 -7.20 2.76 10.12
N GLN A 165 -7.81 2.50 8.97
CA GLN A 165 -9.24 2.17 8.90
C GLN A 165 -9.54 0.81 9.54
N VAL A 166 -8.76 -0.23 9.24
CA VAL A 166 -8.98 -1.59 9.76
C VAL A 166 -8.80 -1.67 11.28
N LEU A 167 -7.88 -0.88 11.84
CA LEU A 167 -7.53 -0.89 13.26
C LEU A 167 -8.17 0.26 14.05
N ASP A 168 -9.09 1.01 13.42
CA ASP A 168 -9.78 2.17 14.02
C ASP A 168 -8.79 3.19 14.65
N MET A 169 -7.72 3.49 13.89
CA MET A 169 -6.67 4.42 14.33
C MET A 169 -6.91 5.82 13.76
N PRO A 170 -6.65 6.89 14.54
CA PRO A 170 -6.71 8.23 13.99
C PRO A 170 -5.64 8.41 12.87
N PRO A 171 -5.94 9.15 11.78
CA PRO A 171 -5.01 9.35 10.65
C PRO A 171 -3.62 9.83 11.07
N ALA A 172 -3.52 10.67 12.10
CA ALA A 172 -2.24 11.14 12.64
C ALA A 172 -1.33 10.00 13.13
N ALA A 173 -1.90 8.87 13.56
CA ALA A 173 -1.14 7.73 14.06
C ALA A 173 -0.56 6.82 12.96
N MET A 174 -0.99 6.99 11.70
CA MET A 174 -0.58 6.11 10.60
C MET A 174 0.94 6.05 10.38
N TYR A 175 1.64 7.15 10.65
CA TYR A 175 3.10 7.21 10.50
C TYR A 175 3.89 6.44 11.57
N ARG A 176 3.20 5.90 12.60
CA ARG A 176 3.78 4.98 13.59
C ARG A 176 3.92 3.56 13.05
N ILE A 177 3.29 3.25 11.92
CA ILE A 177 3.39 1.94 11.27
C ILE A 177 4.59 1.96 10.32
N ASN A 178 5.55 1.06 10.54
CA ASN A 178 6.68 0.89 9.62
C ASN A 178 6.30 -0.07 8.50
N VAL A 179 6.28 0.39 7.26
CA VAL A 179 6.01 -0.42 6.07
C VAL A 179 7.31 -0.51 5.28
N ALA A 180 7.98 -1.66 5.30
CA ALA A 180 9.23 -1.89 4.56
C ALA A 180 9.00 -1.98 3.05
N ASN A 181 10.04 -1.69 2.22
CA ASN A 181 9.98 -1.94 0.78
C ASN A 181 9.72 -3.44 0.54
N ALA A 182 8.88 -3.74 -0.43
CA ALA A 182 8.40 -5.07 -0.76
C ALA A 182 7.77 -5.86 0.43
N GLY A 183 7.51 -5.20 1.55
CA GLY A 183 6.82 -5.82 2.69
C GLY A 183 5.36 -6.11 2.38
N ILE A 184 4.88 -7.27 2.83
CA ILE A 184 3.50 -7.71 2.65
C ILE A 184 2.75 -7.58 3.96
N THR A 185 1.54 -7.03 3.87
CA THR A 185 0.57 -6.96 4.96
C THR A 185 -0.65 -7.77 4.56
N ARG A 186 -1.04 -8.75 5.36
CA ARG A 186 -2.20 -9.60 5.10
C ARG A 186 -3.37 -9.21 5.99
N LEU A 187 -4.50 -8.99 5.36
CA LEU A 187 -5.80 -8.78 5.98
C LEU A 187 -6.73 -9.93 5.62
N SER A 188 -7.68 -10.23 6.49
CA SER A 188 -8.79 -11.13 6.15
C SER A 188 -10.11 -10.55 6.61
N SER A 189 -11.17 -10.73 5.83
CA SER A 189 -12.50 -10.38 6.27
C SER A 189 -13.04 -11.41 7.26
N ASP A 190 -13.87 -10.91 8.17
CA ASP A 190 -14.64 -11.73 9.12
C ASP A 190 -16.07 -11.15 9.14
N ARG A 191 -17.07 -11.98 8.94
CA ARG A 191 -18.48 -11.52 8.88
C ARG A 191 -18.94 -10.83 10.16
N GLU A 192 -18.39 -11.23 11.32
CA GLU A 192 -18.80 -10.71 12.62
C GLU A 192 -18.00 -9.46 13.03
N ARG A 193 -16.73 -9.39 12.64
CA ARG A 193 -15.76 -8.39 13.14
C ARG A 193 -15.25 -7.44 12.07
N GLY A 194 -15.65 -7.63 10.80
CA GLY A 194 -15.11 -6.87 9.67
C GLY A 194 -13.71 -7.36 9.25
N TYR A 195 -12.81 -6.45 8.93
CA TYR A 195 -11.45 -6.79 8.54
C TYR A 195 -10.53 -6.85 9.74
N LYS A 196 -9.64 -7.85 9.74
CA LYS A 196 -8.60 -8.03 10.77
C LYS A 196 -7.21 -8.08 10.13
N LEU A 197 -6.22 -7.55 10.81
CA LEU A 197 -4.82 -7.71 10.48
C LEU A 197 -4.35 -9.11 10.87
N VAL A 198 -3.88 -9.88 9.88
CA VAL A 198 -3.35 -11.24 10.08
C VAL A 198 -1.84 -11.21 10.27
N SER A 199 -1.14 -10.46 9.40
CA SER A 199 0.33 -10.29 9.49
C SER A 199 0.75 -8.96 8.87
N HIS A 200 1.89 -8.43 9.31
CA HIS A 200 2.46 -7.19 8.78
C HIS A 200 3.97 -7.29 8.64
N GLY A 201 4.50 -6.79 7.52
CA GLY A 201 5.95 -6.73 7.27
C GLY A 201 6.57 -8.07 6.90
N SER A 202 5.78 -9.05 6.46
CA SER A 202 6.31 -10.34 6.00
C SER A 202 7.13 -10.16 4.72
N SER A 203 8.28 -10.85 4.66
CA SER A 203 9.18 -10.89 3.49
C SER A 203 8.94 -12.14 2.63
N GLY A 204 7.80 -12.80 2.79
CA GLY A 204 7.41 -13.98 2.04
C GLY A 204 6.04 -14.47 2.46
N LEU A 205 5.34 -15.12 1.52
CA LEU A 205 4.06 -15.77 1.77
C LEU A 205 4.25 -17.28 1.77
N VAL A 206 3.62 -17.93 2.74
CA VAL A 206 3.50 -19.40 2.77
C VAL A 206 2.06 -19.73 2.35
N ARG A 207 1.90 -20.78 1.52
CA ARG A 207 0.59 -21.34 1.15
C ARG A 207 -0.17 -21.87 2.36
#